data_0953948373dcd0270fe6c380aff2305a
#
_entry.id   0953948373dcd0270fe6c380aff2305a
#
_cell.length_a   1.000
_cell.length_b   1.000
_cell.length_c   1.000
_cell.angle_alpha   90.00
_cell.angle_beta   90.00
_cell.angle_gamma   90.00
#
_symmetry.space_group_name_H-M   'P 1'
#
loop_
_entity.id
_entity.type
_entity.pdbx_description
1 polymer ?
#
loop_
_entity_poly.entity_id
_entity_poly.type
_entity_poly.pdbx_seq_one_letter_code
_entity_poly.pdbx_strand_id
1 'polypeptide(L)'
;MMFFHVFKGHSMSITVILEADVKPEGKSKLLELLAQYLPETKKYAGFISISIHSEQDTNQVVFYEEWQSINDYHAYLDWRTETGVMNELAATFNSPPQIRYFNTEEFNEIPN
;
A
#
# COMPACT_ATOMS: atom_id res chain seq x y z
N MET A 1 -18.11 -26.37 -12.26
CA MET A 1 -17.44 -26.26 -12.22
C MET A 1 -16.57 -25.41 -12.68
N MET A 2 -16.39 -24.85 -13.45
CA MET A 2 -15.50 -24.16 -14.00
C MET A 2 -15.43 -22.81 -13.57
N PHE A 3 -16.28 -22.29 -12.97
CA PHE A 3 -16.21 -20.98 -12.61
C PHE A 3 -15.12 -20.75 -11.66
N PHE A 4 -14.52 -21.74 -11.11
CA PHE A 4 -13.49 -21.44 -10.22
C PHE A 4 -12.36 -20.78 -10.82
N HIS A 5 -12.12 -20.93 -12.09
CA HIS A 5 -10.96 -20.35 -12.66
C HIS A 5 -11.01 -18.87 -12.58
N VAL A 6 -12.15 -18.32 -12.72
CA VAL A 6 -12.30 -16.90 -12.68
C VAL A 6 -11.90 -16.35 -11.34
N PHE A 7 -12.29 -17.06 -10.30
CA PHE A 7 -11.98 -16.57 -8.97
C PHE A 7 -10.54 -16.70 -8.60
N LYS A 8 -9.84 -17.64 -9.20
CA LYS A 8 -8.45 -17.81 -8.87
C LYS A 8 -7.64 -16.59 -9.14
N GLY A 9 -7.92 -15.88 -10.19
CA GLY A 9 -7.20 -14.69 -10.50
C GLY A 9 -7.33 -13.65 -9.41
N HIS A 10 -8.54 -13.52 -8.86
CA HIS A 10 -8.74 -12.55 -7.80
C HIS A 10 -8.11 -12.97 -6.50
N SER A 11 -8.19 -14.24 -6.16
CA SER A 11 -7.69 -14.68 -4.87
C SER A 11 -6.18 -14.65 -4.81
N MET A 12 -5.50 -14.41 -5.92
CA MET A 12 -4.05 -14.34 -5.90
C MET A 12 -3.52 -12.96 -5.57
N SER A 13 -4.35 -11.93 -5.65
CA SER A 13 -3.91 -10.60 -5.27
C SER A 13 -3.96 -10.46 -3.74
N ILE A 14 -3.18 -9.51 -3.23
CA ILE A 14 -3.19 -9.23 -1.81
C ILE A 14 -3.42 -7.76 -1.56
N THR A 15 -3.97 -7.47 -0.39
CA THR A 15 -4.12 -6.11 0.09
C THR A 15 -3.01 -5.83 1.07
N VAL A 16 -2.32 -4.71 0.90
CA VAL A 16 -1.27 -4.29 1.80
C VAL A 16 -1.72 -3.00 2.45
N ILE A 17 -1.68 -2.96 3.77
CA ILE A 17 -2.01 -1.75 4.50
C ILE A 17 -0.78 -1.30 5.27
N LEU A 18 -0.28 -0.13 4.92
CA LEU A 18 0.81 0.50 5.65
C LEU A 18 0.23 1.62 6.47
N GLU A 19 0.46 1.57 7.76
CA GLU A 19 -0.07 2.55 8.68
C GLU A 19 1.08 3.33 9.33
N ALA A 20 1.02 4.65 9.29
CA ALA A 20 2.11 5.47 9.80
C ALA A 20 1.58 6.57 10.71
N ASP A 21 2.32 6.80 11.79
CA ASP A 21 2.07 7.93 12.68
C ASP A 21 2.96 9.06 12.17
N VAL A 22 2.36 10.04 11.53
CA VAL A 22 3.09 11.10 10.84
C VAL A 22 3.37 12.24 11.81
N LYS A 23 4.57 12.82 11.73
CA LYS A 23 4.90 13.99 12.54
C LYS A 23 3.91 15.11 12.25
N PRO A 24 3.52 15.89 13.27
CA PRO A 24 2.53 16.96 13.02
C PRO A 24 2.91 17.88 11.88
N GLU A 25 4.20 18.19 11.76
CA GLU A 25 4.67 19.07 10.69
C GLU A 25 5.04 18.30 9.42
N GLY A 26 4.92 16.97 9.43
CA GLY A 26 5.43 16.15 8.34
C GLY A 26 4.45 15.83 7.24
N LYS A 27 3.16 16.09 7.45
CA LYS A 27 2.15 15.63 6.50
C LYS A 27 2.28 16.28 5.14
N SER A 28 2.53 17.58 5.10
CA SER A 28 2.72 18.26 3.83
C SER A 28 3.87 17.68 3.04
N LYS A 29 4.98 17.41 3.73
CA LYS A 29 6.15 16.84 3.08
C LYS A 29 5.88 15.43 2.60
N LEU A 30 5.16 14.65 3.40
CA LEU A 30 4.80 13.29 2.99
C LEU A 30 3.98 13.32 1.70
N LEU A 31 2.95 14.16 1.64
CA LEU A 31 2.11 14.23 0.44
C LEU A 31 2.90 14.70 -0.77
N GLU A 32 3.84 15.61 -0.56
CA GLU A 32 4.70 16.07 -1.64
C GLU A 32 5.58 14.95 -2.18
N LEU A 33 6.15 14.14 -1.28
CA LEU A 33 6.97 13.00 -1.68
C LEU A 33 6.14 11.96 -2.41
N LEU A 34 4.93 11.71 -1.95
CA LEU A 34 4.05 10.75 -2.61
C LEU A 34 3.69 11.22 -4.02
N ALA A 35 3.42 12.51 -4.19
CA ALA A 35 3.12 13.05 -5.51
C ALA A 35 4.32 12.85 -6.45
N GLN A 36 5.53 12.94 -5.90
CA GLN A 36 6.74 12.77 -6.69
C GLN A 36 6.98 11.31 -7.07
N TYR A 37 6.76 10.38 -6.14
CA TYR A 37 7.18 9.00 -6.32
C TYR A 37 6.09 8.03 -6.79
N LEU A 38 4.82 8.31 -6.53
CA LEU A 38 3.76 7.38 -6.91
C LEU A 38 3.65 7.13 -8.41
N PRO A 39 3.95 8.10 -9.29
CA PRO A 39 3.93 7.78 -10.71
C PRO A 39 4.83 6.60 -11.09
N GLU A 40 6.00 6.46 -10.46
CA GLU A 40 6.87 5.32 -10.70
C GLU A 40 6.34 4.05 -10.06
N THR A 41 5.72 4.18 -8.88
CA THR A 41 5.11 3.04 -8.21
C THR A 41 4.08 2.38 -9.13
N LYS A 42 3.29 3.19 -9.83
CA LYS A 42 2.24 2.67 -10.69
C LYS A 42 2.77 1.82 -11.83
N LYS A 43 4.02 1.98 -12.18
CA LYS A 43 4.64 1.23 -13.27
C LYS A 43 5.39 0.00 -12.79
N TYR A 44 5.46 -0.21 -11.48
CA TYR A 44 6.25 -1.31 -10.96
C TYR A 44 5.52 -2.64 -11.14
N ALA A 45 6.27 -3.69 -11.43
CA ALA A 45 5.69 -5.01 -11.70
C ALA A 45 4.87 -5.48 -10.51
N GLY A 46 3.64 -5.91 -10.77
CA GLY A 46 2.76 -6.43 -9.75
C GLY A 46 1.89 -5.40 -9.06
N PHE A 47 2.12 -4.12 -9.30
CA PHE A 47 1.30 -3.07 -8.71
C PHE A 47 -0.10 -3.09 -9.29
N ILE A 48 -1.13 -2.96 -8.45
CA ILE A 48 -2.51 -2.87 -8.90
C ILE A 48 -3.11 -1.50 -8.57
N SER A 49 -3.10 -1.11 -7.30
CA SER A 49 -3.71 0.17 -6.91
C SER A 49 -3.18 0.65 -5.58
N ILE A 50 -3.32 1.94 -5.33
CA ILE A 50 -2.98 2.54 -4.05
C ILE A 50 -3.88 3.75 -3.80
N SER A 51 -4.30 3.90 -2.55
CA SER A 51 -4.97 5.11 -2.11
C SER A 51 -4.42 5.51 -0.75
N ILE A 52 -4.39 6.79 -0.49
CA ILE A 52 -3.82 7.35 0.72
C ILE A 52 -4.93 7.96 1.54
N HIS A 53 -5.00 7.62 2.80
CA HIS A 53 -6.07 8.08 3.69
C HIS A 53 -5.50 8.66 4.95
N SER A 54 -6.08 9.75 5.42
CA SER A 54 -5.73 10.34 6.71
C SER A 54 -6.87 10.12 7.67
N GLU A 55 -6.56 9.68 8.88
CA GLU A 55 -7.58 9.51 9.89
C GLU A 55 -8.00 10.88 10.41
N GLN A 56 -9.30 11.07 10.64
CA GLN A 56 -9.80 12.35 11.13
C GLN A 56 -9.26 12.63 12.53
N ASP A 57 -8.87 13.89 12.75
CA ASP A 57 -8.44 14.37 14.06
C ASP A 57 -7.21 13.72 14.64
N THR A 58 -6.42 13.01 13.81
CA THR A 58 -5.17 12.43 14.24
C THR A 58 -4.10 12.65 13.18
N ASN A 59 -2.89 12.16 13.46
CA ASN A 59 -1.79 12.23 12.51
C ASN A 59 -1.54 10.87 11.85
N GLN A 60 -2.51 9.96 11.93
CA GLN A 60 -2.36 8.66 11.30
C GLN A 60 -2.67 8.75 9.82
N VAL A 61 -1.82 8.10 9.02
CA VAL A 61 -2.02 8.01 7.57
C VAL A 61 -1.95 6.55 7.18
N VAL A 62 -2.85 6.14 6.29
CA VAL A 62 -2.92 4.75 5.85
C VAL A 62 -2.70 4.72 4.34
N PHE A 63 -1.78 3.85 3.90
CA PHE A 63 -1.62 3.54 2.49
C PHE A 63 -2.36 2.23 2.26
N TYR A 64 -3.40 2.26 1.47
CA TYR A 64 -4.20 1.09 1.17
C TYR A 64 -3.86 0.65 -0.25
N GLU A 65 -3.24 -0.52 -0.38
CA GLU A 65 -2.65 -0.94 -1.63
C GLU A 65 -3.11 -2.33 -2.03
N GLU A 66 -3.14 -2.56 -3.35
CA GLU A 66 -3.34 -3.89 -3.88
C GLU A 66 -2.17 -4.25 -4.76
N TRP A 67 -1.67 -5.46 -4.59
CA TRP A 67 -0.55 -6.00 -5.36
C TRP A 67 -0.86 -7.40 -5.82
N GLN A 68 -0.28 -7.83 -6.92
CA GLN A 68 -0.54 -9.17 -7.43
C GLN A 68 -0.04 -10.25 -6.49
N SER A 69 1.05 -10.00 -5.78
CA SER A 69 1.57 -10.96 -4.81
C SER A 69 2.38 -10.25 -3.75
N ILE A 70 2.58 -10.94 -2.64
CA ILE A 70 3.40 -10.39 -1.56
C ILE A 70 4.85 -10.30 -2.01
N ASN A 71 5.29 -11.19 -2.88
CA ASN A 71 6.66 -11.15 -3.40
C ASN A 71 6.88 -9.92 -4.26
N ASP A 72 5.89 -9.54 -5.06
CA ASP A 72 5.99 -8.31 -5.85
C ASP A 72 6.10 -7.08 -4.96
N TYR A 73 5.31 -7.05 -3.90
CA TYR A 73 5.38 -5.93 -2.97
C TYR A 73 6.74 -5.88 -2.28
N HIS A 74 7.27 -7.02 -1.86
CA HIS A 74 8.58 -7.04 -1.20
C HIS A 74 9.68 -6.59 -2.14
N ALA A 75 9.63 -6.99 -3.40
CA ALA A 75 10.61 -6.54 -4.39
C ALA A 75 10.54 -5.03 -4.56
N TYR A 76 9.34 -4.49 -4.58
CA TYR A 76 9.13 -3.06 -4.66
C TYR A 76 9.72 -2.34 -3.44
N LEU A 77 9.45 -2.85 -2.23
CA LEU A 77 9.99 -2.25 -1.03
C LEU A 77 11.53 -2.26 -1.01
N ASP A 78 12.10 -3.38 -1.46
CA ASP A 78 13.56 -3.47 -1.52
C ASP A 78 14.12 -2.41 -2.45
N TRP A 79 13.49 -2.22 -3.59
CA TRP A 79 13.92 -1.21 -4.54
C TRP A 79 13.81 0.20 -3.95
N ARG A 80 12.69 0.50 -3.32
CA ARG A 80 12.52 1.82 -2.70
C ARG A 80 13.49 2.05 -1.55
N THR A 81 13.83 0.98 -0.84
CA THR A 81 14.81 1.08 0.23
C THR A 81 16.20 1.38 -0.35
N GLU A 82 16.57 0.67 -1.39
CA GLU A 82 17.87 0.88 -2.02
C GLU A 82 18.02 2.27 -2.61
N THR A 83 16.96 2.81 -3.16
CA THR A 83 17.02 4.13 -3.79
C THR A 83 16.87 5.27 -2.79
N GLY A 84 16.65 4.96 -1.51
CA GLY A 84 16.54 5.98 -0.46
C GLY A 84 15.15 6.54 -0.28
N VAL A 85 14.18 6.13 -1.08
CA VAL A 85 12.83 6.68 -0.99
C VAL A 85 12.17 6.32 0.32
N MET A 86 12.37 5.08 0.81
CA MET A 86 11.78 4.69 2.08
C MET A 86 12.32 5.52 3.24
N ASN A 87 13.59 5.88 3.19
CA ASN A 87 14.16 6.75 4.23
C ASN A 87 13.55 8.14 4.18
N GLU A 88 13.28 8.66 2.98
CA GLU A 88 12.65 9.97 2.86
C GLU A 88 11.25 9.95 3.44
N LEU A 89 10.47 8.90 3.15
CA LEU A 89 9.14 8.78 3.72
C LEU A 89 9.20 8.62 5.23
N ALA A 90 10.09 7.77 5.69
CA ALA A 90 10.22 7.48 7.13
C ALA A 90 10.61 8.72 7.92
N ALA A 91 11.31 9.66 7.30
CA ALA A 91 11.69 10.90 7.98
C ALA A 91 10.46 11.75 8.35
N THR A 92 9.31 11.50 7.73
CA THR A 92 8.08 12.21 8.07
C THR A 92 7.29 11.51 9.17
N PHE A 93 7.73 10.32 9.61
CA PHE A 93 7.01 9.51 10.60
C PHE A 93 7.64 9.68 11.99
N ASN A 94 6.82 9.50 13.02
CA ASN A 94 7.33 9.48 14.40
C ASN A 94 7.97 8.14 14.75
N SER A 95 7.58 7.08 14.05
CA SER A 95 8.06 5.73 14.34
C SER A 95 7.97 4.91 13.06
N PRO A 96 8.59 3.72 13.02
CA PRO A 96 8.48 2.86 11.84
C PRO A 96 7.01 2.52 11.55
N PRO A 97 6.62 2.47 10.28
CA PRO A 97 5.23 2.17 9.95
C PRO A 97 4.92 0.70 10.22
N GLN A 98 3.65 0.43 10.42
CA GLN A 98 3.17 -0.94 10.55
C GLN A 98 2.65 -1.38 9.19
N ILE A 99 3.11 -2.54 8.72
CA ILE A 99 2.68 -3.06 7.41
C ILE A 99 2.00 -4.39 7.64
N ARG A 100 0.78 -4.52 7.13
CA ARG A 100 -0.01 -5.73 7.30
C ARG A 100 -0.49 -6.21 5.94
N TYR A 101 -0.63 -7.52 5.81
CA TYR A 101 -1.00 -8.17 4.55
C TYR A 101 -2.31 -8.91 4.73
N PHE A 102 -3.20 -8.78 3.75
CA PHE A 102 -4.52 -9.36 3.82
C PHE A 102 -4.85 -10.08 2.52
N ASN A 103 -5.47 -11.23 2.62
CA ASN A 103 -6.02 -11.90 1.46
C ASN A 103 -7.40 -11.34 1.21
N THR A 104 -7.73 -11.14 -0.07
CA THR A 104 -9.09 -10.75 -0.41
C THR A 104 -9.98 -11.98 -0.31
N GLU A 105 -11.07 -11.86 0.45
CA GLU A 105 -12.00 -12.96 0.57
C GLU A 105 -12.95 -12.94 -0.62
N GLU A 106 -13.22 -14.12 -1.17
CA GLU A 106 -14.16 -14.25 -2.27
C GLU A 106 -15.55 -14.29 -1.68
N PHE A 107 -16.23 -13.16 -1.71
CA PHE A 107 -17.55 -13.07 -1.16
C PHE A 107 -18.49 -12.66 -2.27
N ASN A 108 -18.97 -13.63 -3.01
CA ASN A 108 -19.67 -13.39 -4.26
C ASN A 108 -21.06 -12.83 -4.09
N GLU A 109 -21.70 -13.15 -3.01
CA GLU A 109 -23.04 -12.69 -2.80
C GLU A 109 -23.17 -12.00 -1.50
N ILE A 110 -23.52 -10.74 -1.54
CA ILE A 110 -23.74 -9.98 -0.33
C ILE A 110 -25.24 -9.85 -0.16
N PRO A 111 -25.80 -10.42 0.91
CA PRO A 111 -27.25 -10.36 1.10
C PRO A 111 -27.72 -8.92 1.24
N ASN A 112 -28.91 -8.65 0.75
CA ASN A 112 -29.50 -7.33 0.85
C ASN A 112 -30.23 -7.15 2.16
#